data_feb7b32c37c512b1057f28d3e2b143ea
#
_entry.id   feb7b32c37c512b1057f28d3e2b143ea
#
_cell.length_a   1.000
_cell.length_b   1.000
_cell.length_c   1.000
_cell.angle_alpha   90.00
_cell.angle_beta   90.00
_cell.angle_gamma   90.00
#
_symmetry.space_group_name_H-M   'P 1'
#
loop_
_entity.id
_entity.type
_entity.pdbx_description
1 polymer ?
#
loop_
_entity_poly.entity_id
_entity_poly.type
_entity_poly.pdbx_seq_one_letter_code
_entity_poly.pdbx_strand_id
1 'polypeptide(L)' 'MDSTIKEQILEVRDTGKCNMLSINEVQRVAYDMEFYELVNFIEDDRKAYVRFIFTGDENSEE' A
#
# COMPACT_ATOMS: atom_id res chain seq x y z
N MET A 1 7.63 -8.28 2.73
CA MET A 1 6.90 -7.57 1.67
C MET A 1 7.84 -7.31 0.50
N ASP A 2 7.34 -7.52 -0.69
CA ASP A 2 8.10 -7.28 -1.91
C ASP A 2 8.48 -5.80 -2.01
N SER A 3 9.72 -5.50 -2.40
CA SER A 3 10.12 -4.10 -2.50
C SER A 3 9.34 -3.36 -3.56
N THR A 4 8.89 -4.03 -4.61
CA THR A 4 8.03 -3.39 -5.60
C THR A 4 6.74 -2.92 -4.96
N ILE A 5 6.12 -3.76 -4.15
CA ILE A 5 4.90 -3.39 -3.45
C ILE A 5 5.15 -2.21 -2.53
N LYS A 6 6.27 -2.26 -1.79
CA LYS A 6 6.61 -1.19 -0.86
C LYS A 6 6.78 0.13 -1.60
N GLU A 7 7.48 0.12 -2.72
CA GLU A 7 7.67 1.33 -3.50
C GLU A 7 6.34 1.87 -4.01
N GLN A 8 5.47 0.99 -4.45
CA GLN A 8 4.17 1.43 -4.95
C GLN A 8 3.35 2.07 -3.84
N ILE A 9 3.40 1.52 -2.64
CA ILE A 9 2.70 2.11 -1.50
C ILE A 9 3.22 3.53 -1.25
N LEU A 10 4.54 3.69 -1.26
CA LEU A 10 5.12 4.99 -1.01
C LEU A 10 4.76 5.99 -2.09
N GLU A 11 4.68 5.55 -3.34
CA GLU A 11 4.28 6.45 -4.41
C GLU A 11 2.84 6.88 -4.29
N VAL A 12 1.96 5.95 -3.92
CA VAL A 12 0.57 6.31 -3.67
C VAL A 12 0.49 7.35 -2.56
N ARG A 13 1.25 7.15 -1.50
CA ARG A 13 1.28 8.10 -0.40
C ARG A 13 1.73 9.47 -0.86
N ASP A 14 2.72 9.52 -1.73
CA ASP A 14 3.28 10.77 -2.20
C ASP A 14 2.29 11.58 -3.04
N THR A 15 1.30 10.92 -3.64
CA THR A 15 0.31 11.64 -4.44
C THR A 15 -0.58 12.54 -3.59
N GLY A 16 -0.75 12.19 -2.32
CA GLY A 16 -1.64 12.93 -1.44
C GLY A 16 -3.10 12.84 -1.85
N LYS A 17 -3.46 11.90 -2.72
CA LYS A 17 -4.81 11.82 -3.26
C LYS A 17 -5.77 11.03 -2.39
N CYS A 18 -5.27 10.29 -1.43
CA CYS A 18 -6.13 9.45 -0.63
C CYS A 18 -5.59 9.30 0.77
N ASN A 19 -6.46 8.85 1.66
CA ASN A 19 -6.08 8.51 3.01
C ASN A 19 -5.50 7.11 2.99
N MET A 20 -4.25 6.97 3.42
CA MET A 20 -3.58 5.68 3.36
C MET A 20 -4.22 4.62 4.24
N LEU A 21 -5.01 5.03 5.22
CA LEU A 21 -5.73 4.08 6.06
C LEU A 21 -7.06 3.66 5.45
N SER A 22 -7.48 4.31 4.39
CA SER A 22 -8.71 3.94 3.70
C SER A 22 -8.35 2.98 2.57
N ILE A 23 -8.53 1.70 2.83
CA ILE A 23 -8.09 0.67 1.88
C ILE A 23 -8.76 0.85 0.53
N ASN A 24 -10.05 1.18 0.53
CA ASN A 24 -10.76 1.35 -0.75
C ASN A 24 -10.16 2.48 -1.57
N GLU A 25 -9.81 3.60 -0.91
CA GLU A 25 -9.23 4.72 -1.64
C GLU A 25 -7.84 4.38 -2.16
N VAL A 26 -7.05 3.70 -1.34
CA VAL A 26 -5.71 3.32 -1.76
C VAL A 26 -5.76 2.39 -2.96
N GLN A 27 -6.67 1.41 -2.92
CA GLN A 27 -6.79 0.50 -4.06
C GLN A 27 -7.21 1.23 -5.32
N ARG A 28 -8.09 2.21 -5.18
CA ARG A 28 -8.54 2.97 -6.34
C ARG A 28 -7.40 3.77 -6.95
N VAL A 29 -6.63 4.47 -6.11
CA VAL A 29 -5.51 5.24 -6.61
C VAL A 29 -4.45 4.31 -7.22
N ALA A 30 -4.18 3.20 -6.56
CA ALA A 30 -3.21 2.25 -7.09
C ALA A 30 -3.66 1.73 -8.44
N TYR A 31 -4.94 1.45 -8.59
CA TYR A 31 -5.47 0.98 -9.85
C TYR A 31 -5.30 2.04 -10.94
N ASP A 32 -5.60 3.30 -10.59
CA ASP A 32 -5.45 4.40 -11.53
C ASP A 32 -4.00 4.58 -11.97
N MET A 33 -3.06 4.30 -11.07
CA MET A 33 -1.64 4.40 -11.39
C MET A 33 -1.10 3.13 -12.00
N GLU A 34 -1.98 2.14 -12.24
CA GLU A 34 -1.62 0.86 -12.83
C GLU A 34 -0.69 0.05 -11.94
N PHE A 35 -0.80 0.26 -10.65
CA PHE A 35 -0.04 -0.53 -9.67
C PHE A 35 -0.85 -1.78 -9.31
N TYR A 36 -1.04 -2.63 -10.29
CA TYR A 36 -1.91 -3.79 -10.11
C TYR A 36 -1.37 -4.77 -9.08
N GLU A 37 -0.06 -4.83 -8.94
CA GLU A 37 0.52 -5.70 -7.93
C GLU A 37 0.12 -5.25 -6.53
N LEU A 38 0.11 -3.94 -6.31
CA LEU A 38 -0.33 -3.41 -5.03
C LEU A 38 -1.80 -3.69 -4.80
N VAL A 39 -2.62 -3.53 -5.82
CA VAL A 39 -4.04 -3.82 -5.69
C VAL A 39 -4.23 -5.27 -5.26
N ASN A 40 -3.54 -6.19 -5.93
CA ASN A 40 -3.66 -7.61 -5.59
C ASN A 40 -3.13 -7.91 -4.21
N PHE A 41 -2.04 -7.28 -3.82
CA PHE A 41 -1.47 -7.50 -2.51
C PHE A 41 -2.47 -7.12 -1.41
N ILE A 42 -3.12 -5.97 -1.58
CA ILE A 42 -4.07 -5.53 -0.57
C ILE A 42 -5.27 -6.48 -0.52
N GLU A 43 -5.71 -6.96 -1.69
CA GLU A 43 -6.82 -7.92 -1.73
C GLU A 43 -6.46 -9.21 -0.99
N ASP A 44 -5.23 -9.68 -1.18
CA ASP A 44 -4.81 -10.96 -0.62
C ASP A 44 -4.46 -10.85 0.86
N ASP A 45 -3.84 -9.75 1.27
CA ASP A 45 -3.31 -9.66 2.63
C ASP A 45 -3.47 -8.24 3.15
N ARG A 46 -4.71 -7.93 3.48
CA ARG A 46 -5.06 -6.62 3.97
C ARG A 46 -4.33 -6.29 5.28
N LYS A 47 -4.15 -7.30 6.11
CA LYS A 47 -3.50 -7.09 7.39
C LYS A 47 -2.05 -6.67 7.24
N ALA A 48 -1.35 -7.27 6.29
CA ALA A 48 0.03 -6.90 6.06
C ALA A 48 0.13 -5.45 5.60
N TYR A 49 -0.79 -5.01 4.75
CA TYR A 49 -0.81 -3.64 4.31
C TYR A 49 -1.01 -2.69 5.49
N VAL A 50 -2.03 -2.98 6.32
CA VAL A 50 -2.33 -2.11 7.45
C VAL A 50 -1.15 -2.06 8.41
N ARG A 51 -0.53 -3.19 8.65
CA ARG A 51 0.64 -3.24 9.53
C ARG A 51 1.76 -2.35 8.99
N PHE A 52 2.01 -2.42 7.69
CA PHE A 52 3.06 -1.60 7.10
C PHE A 52 2.75 -0.12 7.30
N ILE A 53 1.49 0.29 7.09
CA ILE A 53 1.13 1.68 7.24
C ILE A 53 1.30 2.15 8.67
N PHE A 54 0.91 1.32 9.64
CA PHE A 54 1.01 1.71 11.04
C PHE A 54 2.45 1.75 11.53
N THR A 55 3.28 0.83 11.08
CA THR A 55 4.67 0.81 11.52
C THR A 55 5.55 1.71 10.66
N GLY A 56 5.11 1.99 9.45
CA GLY A 56 5.88 2.81 8.52
C GLY A 56 7.06 2.11 7.90
N ASP A 57 7.31 0.87 8.29
CA ASP A 57 8.48 0.17 7.82
C ASP A 57 8.34 -1.31 8.08
N GLU A 58 8.43 -2.09 7.03
CA GLU A 58 8.28 -3.53 7.17
C GLU A 58 9.39 -4.14 8.01
N ASN A 59 10.51 -3.47 8.13
CA ASN A 59 11.63 -3.98 8.92
C ASN A 59 11.42 -3.78 10.40
N SER A 60 10.46 -3.00 10.77
CA SER A 60 10.27 -2.69 12.17
C SER A 60 9.86 -3.91 12.97
N GLU A 61 9.37 -4.92 12.30
CA GLU A 61 8.89 -6.09 13.03
C GLU A 61 10.03 -6.99 13.48
N GLU A 62 11.21 -6.75 13.05
CA GLU A 62 12.31 -7.60 13.48
C GLU A 62 12.85 -7.32 14.83
#